data_014434cfe780f4cd353a4532a595b6a5
#
_entry.id   014434cfe780f4cd353a4532a595b6a5
#
_cell.length_a   1.000
_cell.length_b   1.000
_cell.length_c   1.000
_cell.angle_alpha   90.00
_cell.angle_beta   90.00
_cell.angle_gamma   90.00
#
_symmetry.space_group_name_H-M   'P 1'
#
loop_
_entity.id
_entity.type
_entity.pdbx_description
1 polymer ?
#
loop_
_entity_poly.entity_id
_entity_poly.type
_entity_poly.pdbx_seq_one_letter_code
_entity_poly.pdbx_strand_id
1 'polypeptide(L)'
;MVRQPRCYTRAMFAATPLTGNKPEQYAQLLEQARALMHGERDLVANAANLSALLWHALPDLNWAGFYFFDGTELVVGPFQGLPACVRIPLDRGVCGAAARDRATQRVDDVHAFPGHIACDAASRSEIVVPLVHGGELVGVLDIDSPLPSRFDEDDQRGVEAIAAAFVEALR
;
A
#
# COMPACT_ATOMS: atom_id res chain seq x y z
N MET A 1 -14.42 -13.08 38.40
CA MET A 1 -14.31 -13.85 37.15
C MET A 1 -13.04 -13.39 36.46
N VAL A 2 -11.92 -14.08 36.66
CA VAL A 2 -10.60 -13.69 36.14
C VAL A 2 -10.56 -14.13 34.67
N ARG A 3 -10.43 -13.17 33.72
CA ARG A 3 -10.21 -13.50 32.32
C ARG A 3 -8.83 -14.16 32.21
N GLN A 4 -8.81 -15.41 31.79
CA GLN A 4 -7.56 -16.08 31.44
C GLN A 4 -6.87 -15.28 30.30
N PRO A 5 -5.54 -15.05 30.40
CA PRO A 5 -4.80 -14.43 29.31
C PRO A 5 -4.92 -15.31 28.07
N ARG A 6 -5.35 -14.72 26.93
CA ARG A 6 -5.29 -15.40 25.65
C ARG A 6 -3.81 -15.69 25.37
N CYS A 7 -3.43 -16.95 25.44
CA CYS A 7 -2.11 -17.40 25.06
C CYS A 7 -1.94 -17.16 23.56
N TYR A 8 -1.16 -16.15 23.19
CA TYR A 8 -0.80 -15.87 21.80
C TYR A 8 0.22 -16.90 21.32
N THR A 9 -0.23 -18.10 20.99
CA THR A 9 0.56 -19.09 20.26
C THR A 9 0.23 -19.05 18.78
N ARG A 10 0.11 -17.86 18.19
CA ARG A 10 0.13 -17.74 16.74
C ARG A 10 1.60 -17.87 16.32
N ALA A 11 1.91 -18.85 15.44
CA ALA A 11 3.23 -18.94 14.86
C ALA A 11 3.61 -17.56 14.28
N MET A 12 4.81 -17.09 14.63
CA MET A 12 5.30 -15.82 14.12
C MET A 12 5.34 -15.89 12.59
N PHE A 13 4.72 -14.93 11.91
CA PHE A 13 4.78 -14.84 10.46
C PHE A 13 6.25 -14.72 10.02
N ALA A 14 6.66 -15.55 9.08
CA ALA A 14 7.96 -15.48 8.45
C ALA A 14 7.78 -15.24 6.95
N ALA A 15 8.23 -14.09 6.48
CA ALA A 15 8.24 -13.80 5.05
C ALA A 15 9.17 -14.78 4.32
N THR A 16 8.72 -15.30 3.18
CA THR A 16 9.51 -16.18 2.33
C THR A 16 9.99 -15.44 1.09
N PRO A 17 11.22 -15.72 0.62
CA PRO A 17 11.72 -15.13 -0.62
C PRO A 17 10.80 -15.42 -1.80
N LEU A 18 10.58 -14.41 -2.63
CA LEU A 18 9.81 -14.55 -3.87
C LEU A 18 10.67 -15.18 -4.96
N THR A 19 10.09 -16.05 -5.78
CA THR A 19 10.78 -16.78 -6.84
C THR A 19 9.96 -16.79 -8.13
N GLY A 20 10.64 -17.03 -9.26
CA GLY A 20 9.97 -17.08 -10.56
C GLY A 20 9.88 -15.72 -11.25
N ASN A 21 9.01 -15.61 -12.24
CA ASN A 21 8.73 -14.36 -12.94
C ASN A 21 7.89 -13.40 -12.10
N LYS A 22 7.74 -12.16 -12.55
CA LYS A 22 7.03 -11.12 -11.80
C LYS A 22 5.58 -11.48 -11.44
N PRO A 23 4.72 -12.00 -12.33
CA PRO A 23 3.39 -12.48 -11.97
C PRO A 23 3.39 -13.57 -10.89
N GLU A 24 4.33 -14.53 -10.96
CA GLU A 24 4.48 -15.58 -9.95
C GLU A 24 4.91 -15.02 -8.60
N GLN A 25 5.82 -14.04 -8.59
CA GLN A 25 6.25 -13.34 -7.38
C GLN A 25 5.07 -12.58 -6.74
N TYR A 26 4.25 -11.87 -7.52
CA TYR A 26 3.07 -11.21 -6.98
C TYR A 26 1.99 -12.17 -6.47
N ALA A 27 1.81 -13.34 -7.09
CA ALA A 27 0.93 -14.37 -6.56
C ALA A 27 1.41 -14.86 -5.18
N GLN A 28 2.70 -15.14 -5.01
CA GLN A 28 3.30 -15.53 -3.73
C GLN A 28 3.20 -14.41 -2.68
N LEU A 29 3.42 -13.16 -3.09
CA LEU A 29 3.32 -12.00 -2.21
C LEU A 29 1.87 -11.79 -1.73
N LEU A 30 0.88 -11.99 -2.59
CA LEU A 30 -0.53 -11.95 -2.24
C LEU A 30 -0.91 -13.04 -1.22
N GLU A 31 -0.39 -14.26 -1.39
CA GLU A 31 -0.60 -15.33 -0.41
C GLU A 31 0.00 -14.97 0.96
N GLN A 32 1.21 -14.41 0.98
CA GLN A 32 1.85 -13.93 2.20
C GLN A 32 1.06 -12.80 2.85
N ALA A 33 0.56 -11.83 2.06
CA ALA A 33 -0.27 -10.74 2.55
C ALA A 33 -1.57 -11.26 3.20
N ARG A 34 -2.26 -12.20 2.55
CA ARG A 34 -3.48 -12.83 3.10
C ARG A 34 -3.20 -13.60 4.39
N ALA A 35 -2.11 -14.35 4.44
CA ALA A 35 -1.70 -15.07 5.65
C ALA A 35 -1.38 -14.13 6.81
N LEU A 36 -0.71 -13.01 6.52
CA LEU A 36 -0.34 -11.99 7.49
C LEU A 36 -1.56 -11.32 8.11
N MET A 37 -2.57 -10.99 7.30
CA MET A 37 -3.81 -10.33 7.72
C MET A 37 -4.90 -11.29 8.20
N HIS A 38 -4.68 -12.62 8.10
CA HIS A 38 -5.72 -13.61 8.42
C HIS A 38 -6.25 -13.47 9.85
N GLY A 39 -7.57 -13.23 9.99
CA GLY A 39 -8.25 -13.09 11.28
C GLY A 39 -7.96 -11.78 12.02
N GLU A 40 -7.26 -10.82 11.43
CA GLU A 40 -7.09 -9.47 11.92
C GLU A 40 -7.96 -8.50 11.11
N ARG A 41 -8.63 -7.57 11.79
CA ARG A 41 -9.51 -6.57 11.17
C ARG A 41 -9.12 -5.13 11.51
N ASP A 42 -8.11 -4.96 12.36
CA ASP A 42 -7.62 -3.62 12.70
C ASP A 42 -6.90 -3.00 11.51
N LEU A 43 -7.41 -1.84 11.09
CA LEU A 43 -6.92 -1.10 9.93
C LEU A 43 -5.43 -0.77 10.05
N VAL A 44 -5.02 -0.28 11.23
CA VAL A 44 -3.64 0.19 11.45
C VAL A 44 -2.68 -1.00 11.54
N ALA A 45 -3.06 -2.07 12.24
CA ALA A 45 -2.24 -3.27 12.37
C ALA A 45 -1.98 -3.93 11.00
N ASN A 46 -3.05 -4.10 10.20
CA ASN A 46 -2.93 -4.66 8.85
C ASN A 46 -2.10 -3.77 7.93
N ALA A 47 -2.32 -2.45 7.94
CA ALA A 47 -1.56 -1.51 7.13
C ALA A 47 -0.07 -1.47 7.52
N ALA A 48 0.25 -1.48 8.81
CA ALA A 48 1.64 -1.49 9.29
C ALA A 48 2.39 -2.74 8.84
N ASN A 49 1.79 -3.91 9.02
CA ASN A 49 2.38 -5.17 8.62
C ASN A 49 2.50 -5.29 7.09
N LEU A 50 1.49 -4.83 6.35
CA LEU A 50 1.52 -4.89 4.89
C LEU A 50 2.54 -3.92 4.30
N SER A 51 2.69 -2.71 4.86
CA SER A 51 3.75 -1.77 4.46
C SER A 51 5.14 -2.39 4.64
N ALA A 52 5.38 -3.07 5.77
CA ALA A 52 6.63 -3.76 6.02
C ALA A 52 6.86 -4.93 5.05
N LEU A 53 5.82 -5.73 4.78
CA LEU A 53 5.90 -6.84 3.82
C LEU A 53 6.28 -6.35 2.42
N LEU A 54 5.60 -5.32 1.90
CA LEU A 54 5.86 -4.73 0.59
C LEU A 54 7.27 -4.16 0.51
N TRP A 55 7.69 -3.41 1.54
CA TRP A 55 9.01 -2.82 1.64
C TRP A 55 10.15 -3.84 1.54
N HIS A 56 9.99 -4.99 2.20
CA HIS A 56 11.02 -6.04 2.20
C HIS A 56 10.95 -6.98 1.00
N ALA A 57 9.78 -7.10 0.35
CA ALA A 57 9.57 -8.04 -0.75
C ALA A 57 9.84 -7.42 -2.13
N LEU A 58 9.55 -6.13 -2.32
CA LEU A 58 9.69 -5.45 -3.61
C LEU A 58 11.01 -4.67 -3.65
N PRO A 59 11.83 -4.86 -4.70
CA PRO A 59 13.07 -4.11 -4.86
C PRO A 59 12.84 -2.69 -5.34
N ASP A 60 13.84 -1.83 -5.12
CA ASP A 60 13.93 -0.48 -5.67
C ASP A 60 12.79 0.45 -5.23
N LEU A 61 12.39 0.36 -3.97
CA LEU A 61 11.43 1.28 -3.36
C LEU A 61 12.14 2.31 -2.47
N ASN A 62 11.61 3.53 -2.41
CA ASN A 62 11.98 4.52 -1.41
C ASN A 62 10.82 4.88 -0.46
N TRP A 63 9.59 4.47 -0.79
CA TRP A 63 8.45 4.59 0.10
C TRP A 63 7.39 3.52 -0.20
N ALA A 64 6.71 3.00 0.84
CA ALA A 64 5.57 2.10 0.68
C ALA A 64 4.65 2.19 1.90
N GLY A 65 3.39 2.55 1.70
CA GLY A 65 2.48 2.74 2.81
C GLY A 65 1.07 3.17 2.42
N PHE A 66 0.38 3.71 3.40
CA PHE A 66 -1.02 4.03 3.29
C PHE A 66 -1.30 5.50 3.63
N TYR A 67 -2.26 6.06 2.92
CA TYR A 67 -2.97 7.26 3.32
C TYR A 67 -4.44 6.92 3.51
N PHE A 68 -5.04 7.31 4.62
CA PHE A 68 -6.45 7.08 4.92
C PHE A 68 -7.29 8.32 4.72
N PHE A 69 -8.48 8.14 4.17
CA PHE A 69 -9.41 9.23 3.92
C PHE A 69 -10.18 9.58 5.20
N ASP A 70 -10.09 10.82 5.67
CA ASP A 70 -10.76 11.31 6.89
C ASP A 70 -12.15 11.91 6.64
N GLY A 71 -12.64 11.81 5.41
CA GLY A 71 -13.91 12.43 4.96
C GLY A 71 -13.70 13.72 4.18
N THR A 72 -12.49 14.28 4.15
CA THR A 72 -12.15 15.52 3.45
C THR A 72 -10.88 15.36 2.61
N GLU A 73 -9.84 14.79 3.18
CA GLU A 73 -8.52 14.65 2.58
C GLU A 73 -7.86 13.33 3.02
N LEU A 74 -6.73 13.01 2.43
CA LEU A 74 -5.92 11.86 2.79
C LEU A 74 -4.98 12.22 3.93
N VAL A 75 -4.90 11.37 4.95
CA VAL A 75 -4.01 11.51 6.11
C VAL A 75 -3.04 10.34 6.12
N VAL A 76 -1.75 10.61 6.34
CA VAL A 76 -0.72 9.57 6.37
C VAL A 76 -1.03 8.51 7.42
N GLY A 77 -1.00 7.26 6.99
CA GLY A 77 -1.14 6.06 7.81
C GLY A 77 0.21 5.37 8.02
N PRO A 78 0.22 4.07 8.34
CA PRO A 78 1.45 3.30 8.45
C PRO A 78 2.21 3.21 7.12
N PHE A 79 3.54 3.35 7.19
CA PHE A 79 4.42 3.30 6.02
C PHE A 79 5.85 2.87 6.40
N GLN A 80 6.65 2.59 5.38
CA GLN A 80 8.10 2.41 5.39
C GLN A 80 8.73 3.44 4.45
N GLY A 81 9.87 4.04 4.84
CA GLY A 81 10.55 5.08 4.09
C GLY A 81 10.82 6.32 4.93
N LEU A 82 11.15 7.44 4.27
CA LEU A 82 11.34 8.73 4.93
C LEU A 82 9.99 9.35 5.35
N PRO A 83 9.98 10.28 6.34
CA PRO A 83 8.77 11.03 6.71
C PRO A 83 8.14 11.70 5.49
N ALA A 84 6.82 11.56 5.35
CA ALA A 84 6.06 12.02 4.20
C ALA A 84 5.11 13.17 4.55
N CYS A 85 4.40 13.69 3.55
CA CYS A 85 3.36 14.70 3.74
C CYS A 85 2.28 14.17 4.68
N VAL A 86 1.91 14.94 5.71
CA VAL A 86 0.92 14.48 6.69
C VAL A 86 -0.49 14.44 6.11
N ARG A 87 -0.81 15.39 5.22
CA ARG A 87 -2.13 15.54 4.60
C ARG A 87 -2.02 15.83 3.11
N ILE A 88 -2.87 15.18 2.31
CA ILE A 88 -2.92 15.34 0.86
C ILE A 88 -4.37 15.60 0.45
N PRO A 89 -4.67 16.78 -0.13
CA PRO A 89 -6.00 17.06 -0.65
C PRO A 89 -6.30 16.25 -1.91
N LEU A 90 -7.59 15.97 -2.18
CA LEU A 90 -7.98 15.11 -3.31
C LEU A 90 -7.78 15.76 -4.69
N ASP A 91 -7.55 17.06 -4.75
CA ASP A 91 -7.36 17.82 -5.99
C ASP A 91 -5.88 17.91 -6.43
N ARG A 92 -4.95 17.33 -5.69
CA ARG A 92 -3.50 17.43 -5.93
C ARG A 92 -2.76 16.12 -5.77
N GLY A 93 -1.66 16.01 -6.53
CA GLY A 93 -0.73 14.89 -6.47
C GLY A 93 -1.32 13.58 -7.00
N VAL A 94 -0.48 12.56 -7.05
CA VAL A 94 -0.86 11.25 -7.58
C VAL A 94 -1.83 10.54 -6.62
N CYS A 95 -1.57 10.58 -5.33
CA CYS A 95 -2.46 10.04 -4.29
C CYS A 95 -3.85 10.69 -4.33
N GLY A 96 -3.91 12.03 -4.44
CA GLY A 96 -5.18 12.76 -4.56
C GLY A 96 -5.95 12.36 -5.81
N ALA A 97 -5.27 12.22 -6.96
CA ALA A 97 -5.89 11.77 -8.20
C ALA A 97 -6.45 10.35 -8.08
N ALA A 98 -5.66 9.40 -7.54
CA ALA A 98 -6.12 8.02 -7.34
C ALA A 98 -7.36 7.95 -6.44
N ALA A 99 -7.37 8.70 -5.34
CA ALA A 99 -8.48 8.75 -4.41
C ALA A 99 -9.75 9.35 -5.02
N ARG A 100 -9.62 10.51 -5.69
CA ARG A 100 -10.74 11.22 -6.34
C ARG A 100 -11.38 10.40 -7.45
N ASP A 101 -10.54 9.86 -8.34
CA ASP A 101 -10.98 9.18 -9.55
C ASP A 101 -11.33 7.70 -9.27
N ARG A 102 -10.99 7.19 -8.07
CA ARG A 102 -11.13 5.78 -7.65
C ARG A 102 -10.52 4.82 -8.67
N ALA A 103 -9.39 5.22 -9.23
CA ALA A 103 -8.66 4.49 -10.25
C ALA A 103 -7.16 4.50 -9.93
N THR A 104 -6.51 3.36 -10.18
CA THR A 104 -5.07 3.23 -10.02
C THR A 104 -4.35 4.26 -10.88
N GLN A 105 -3.41 4.98 -10.26
CA GLN A 105 -2.46 5.85 -10.95
C GLN A 105 -1.10 5.14 -11.00
N ARG A 106 -0.59 4.92 -12.20
CA ARG A 106 0.75 4.40 -12.44
C ARG A 106 1.52 5.45 -13.23
N VAL A 107 2.51 6.04 -12.58
CA VAL A 107 3.24 7.22 -13.08
C VAL A 107 4.69 6.87 -13.33
N ASP A 108 5.13 6.98 -14.57
CA ASP A 108 6.48 6.64 -15.01
C ASP A 108 7.52 7.68 -14.59
N ASP A 109 7.12 8.96 -14.51
CA ASP A 109 7.94 10.06 -13.99
C ASP A 109 7.04 11.05 -13.25
N VAL A 110 7.17 11.09 -11.92
CA VAL A 110 6.38 11.97 -11.05
C VAL A 110 6.59 13.45 -11.33
N HIS A 111 7.75 13.82 -11.87
CA HIS A 111 8.04 15.23 -12.23
C HIS A 111 7.23 15.70 -13.45
N ALA A 112 6.75 14.77 -14.28
CA ALA A 112 5.87 15.07 -15.40
C ALA A 112 4.37 15.06 -15.02
N PHE A 113 4.02 14.62 -13.81
CA PHE A 113 2.63 14.52 -13.36
C PHE A 113 2.08 15.90 -12.96
N PRO A 114 0.95 16.36 -13.55
CA PRO A 114 0.37 17.66 -13.22
C PRO A 114 -0.02 17.77 -11.74
N GLY A 115 0.48 18.82 -11.07
CA GLY A 115 0.15 19.04 -9.67
C GLY A 115 0.84 18.09 -8.69
N HIS A 116 1.91 17.40 -9.13
CA HIS A 116 2.70 16.53 -8.26
C HIS A 116 3.10 17.23 -6.96
N ILE A 117 2.98 16.52 -5.84
CA ILE A 117 3.45 16.95 -4.52
C ILE A 117 4.69 16.10 -4.20
N ALA A 118 5.87 16.73 -4.20
CA ALA A 118 7.12 16.07 -3.86
C ALA A 118 7.17 15.82 -2.33
N CYS A 119 6.63 14.72 -1.84
CA CYS A 119 6.77 14.29 -0.45
C CYS A 119 8.16 13.72 -0.17
N ASP A 120 8.78 13.06 -1.16
CA ASP A 120 10.18 12.66 -1.16
C ASP A 120 10.83 13.10 -2.50
N ALA A 121 11.90 13.86 -2.43
CA ALA A 121 12.64 14.34 -3.61
C ALA A 121 13.36 13.20 -4.37
N ALA A 122 13.52 12.03 -3.78
CA ALA A 122 14.13 10.87 -4.40
C ALA A 122 13.16 10.09 -5.30
N SER A 123 11.86 10.24 -5.12
CA SER A 123 10.85 9.52 -5.92
C SER A 123 10.89 9.96 -7.38
N ARG A 124 10.91 8.98 -8.29
CA ARG A 124 10.89 9.17 -9.73
C ARG A 124 9.68 8.54 -10.39
N SER A 125 9.25 7.37 -9.95
CA SER A 125 8.01 6.75 -10.38
C SER A 125 7.17 6.34 -9.18
N GLU A 126 5.87 6.19 -9.39
CA GLU A 126 4.90 5.99 -8.30
C GLU A 126 3.73 5.13 -8.80
N ILE A 127 3.21 4.27 -7.95
CA ILE A 127 1.96 3.57 -8.17
C ILE A 127 1.04 3.75 -6.97
N VAL A 128 -0.15 4.27 -7.19
CA VAL A 128 -1.16 4.51 -6.15
C VAL A 128 -2.43 3.76 -6.48
N VAL A 129 -2.87 2.89 -5.57
CA VAL A 129 -4.09 2.09 -5.71
C VAL A 129 -5.14 2.56 -4.71
N PRO A 130 -6.34 2.97 -5.16
CA PRO A 130 -7.42 3.38 -4.26
C PRO A 130 -7.98 2.17 -3.50
N LEU A 131 -8.25 2.38 -2.21
CA LEU A 131 -8.87 1.41 -1.32
C LEU A 131 -10.34 1.76 -1.18
N VAL A 132 -11.22 0.94 -1.75
CA VAL A 132 -12.66 1.18 -1.76
C VAL A 132 -13.38 0.01 -1.10
N HIS A 133 -14.16 0.27 -0.05
CA HIS A 133 -14.94 -0.72 0.67
C HIS A 133 -16.43 -0.36 0.62
N GLY A 134 -17.26 -1.25 0.09
CA GLY A 134 -18.70 -1.03 0.00
C GLY A 134 -19.10 0.22 -0.83
N GLY A 135 -18.24 0.64 -1.77
CA GLY A 135 -18.43 1.85 -2.55
C GLY A 135 -17.84 3.12 -1.92
N GLU A 136 -17.37 3.05 -0.67
CA GLU A 136 -16.79 4.19 0.05
C GLU A 136 -15.25 4.16 -0.01
N LEU A 137 -14.65 5.33 -0.17
CA LEU A 137 -13.20 5.50 -0.15
C LEU A 137 -12.69 5.31 1.28
N VAL A 138 -11.78 4.35 1.48
CA VAL A 138 -11.04 4.13 2.74
C VAL A 138 -9.73 4.91 2.73
N GLY A 139 -9.08 4.99 1.57
CA GLY A 139 -7.80 5.63 1.41
C GLY A 139 -7.09 5.17 0.15
N VAL A 140 -5.76 5.19 0.17
CA VAL A 140 -4.91 4.68 -0.91
C VAL A 140 -3.76 3.86 -0.35
N LEU A 141 -3.30 2.88 -1.14
CA LEU A 141 -2.00 2.23 -1.01
C LEU A 141 -1.07 2.91 -2.00
N ASP A 142 0.04 3.45 -1.51
CA ASP A 142 1.01 4.24 -2.24
C ASP A 142 2.38 3.59 -2.19
N ILE A 143 3.07 3.49 -3.33
CA ILE A 143 4.39 2.88 -3.46
C ILE A 143 5.23 3.72 -4.41
N ASP A 144 6.36 4.23 -3.92
CA ASP A 144 7.32 5.04 -4.65
C ASP A 144 8.61 4.31 -4.96
N SER A 145 9.23 4.70 -6.06
CA SER A 145 10.55 4.24 -6.46
C SER A 145 11.47 5.39 -6.88
N PRO A 146 12.78 5.32 -6.56
CA PRO A 146 13.77 6.27 -7.05
C PRO A 146 14.12 6.04 -8.53
N LEU A 147 13.61 4.99 -9.14
CA LEU A 147 13.83 4.69 -10.56
C LEU A 147 12.66 5.18 -11.40
N PRO A 148 12.87 5.79 -12.58
CA PRO A 148 11.79 6.08 -13.50
C PRO A 148 11.23 4.78 -14.09
N SER A 149 9.94 4.77 -14.41
CA SER A 149 9.23 3.63 -15.04
C SER A 149 9.43 2.29 -14.31
N ARG A 150 9.56 2.33 -12.96
CA ARG A 150 9.77 1.11 -12.17
C ARG A 150 8.58 0.17 -12.23
N PHE A 151 7.37 0.72 -12.32
CA PHE A 151 6.14 -0.03 -12.24
C PHE A 151 5.56 -0.29 -13.64
N ASP A 152 5.37 -1.56 -13.98
CA ASP A 152 4.72 -2.01 -15.21
C ASP A 152 3.30 -2.55 -14.96
N GLU A 153 2.70 -3.21 -15.95
CA GLU A 153 1.36 -3.77 -15.81
C GLU A 153 1.28 -4.96 -14.86
N ASP A 154 2.36 -5.73 -14.72
CA ASP A 154 2.42 -6.84 -13.75
C ASP A 154 2.47 -6.31 -12.32
N ASP A 155 3.23 -5.23 -12.09
CA ASP A 155 3.26 -4.52 -10.81
C ASP A 155 1.85 -3.98 -10.48
N GLN A 156 1.20 -3.33 -11.43
CA GLN A 156 -0.15 -2.78 -11.23
C GLN A 156 -1.15 -3.88 -10.84
N ARG A 157 -1.23 -4.96 -11.59
CA ARG A 157 -2.13 -6.09 -11.29
C ARG A 157 -1.84 -6.69 -9.92
N GLY A 158 -0.57 -6.84 -9.58
CA GLY A 158 -0.16 -7.41 -8.31
C GLY A 158 -0.50 -6.53 -7.12
N VAL A 159 -0.22 -5.23 -7.20
CA VAL A 159 -0.52 -4.26 -6.14
C VAL A 159 -2.04 -4.08 -5.97
N GLU A 160 -2.81 -4.04 -7.07
CA GLU A 160 -4.28 -4.01 -7.03
C GLU A 160 -4.87 -5.24 -6.33
N ALA A 161 -4.34 -6.45 -6.59
CA ALA A 161 -4.78 -7.66 -5.92
C ALA A 161 -4.48 -7.64 -4.42
N ILE A 162 -3.32 -7.10 -4.02
CA ILE A 162 -2.94 -6.93 -2.61
C ILE A 162 -3.83 -5.89 -1.92
N ALA A 163 -4.10 -4.76 -2.58
CA ALA A 163 -5.00 -3.73 -2.08
C ALA A 163 -6.43 -4.27 -1.88
N ALA A 164 -6.92 -5.09 -2.82
CA ALA A 164 -8.22 -5.76 -2.68
C ALA A 164 -8.24 -6.71 -1.48
N ALA A 165 -7.20 -7.52 -1.27
CA ALA A 165 -7.09 -8.41 -0.12
C ALA A 165 -7.03 -7.64 1.21
N PHE A 166 -6.37 -6.47 1.25
CA PHE A 166 -6.36 -5.58 2.41
C PHE A 166 -7.78 -5.10 2.75
N VAL A 167 -8.52 -4.59 1.76
CA VAL A 167 -9.91 -4.13 1.96
C VAL A 167 -10.83 -5.27 2.41
N GLU A 168 -10.65 -6.48 1.86
CA GLU A 168 -11.39 -7.67 2.28
C GLU A 168 -11.13 -8.05 3.75
N ALA A 169 -9.91 -7.87 4.25
CA ALA A 169 -9.55 -8.17 5.63
C ALA A 169 -10.21 -7.23 6.65
N LEU A 170 -10.73 -6.08 6.24
CA LEU A 170 -11.41 -5.10 7.12
C LEU A 170 -12.88 -5.49 7.43
N ARG A 171 -13.40 -6.57 6.85
CA ARG A 171 -14.79 -7.04 7.02
C ARG A 171 -15.03 -7.82 8.31
#